data_b727e766a42351d337e748d4f704b85b
#
_entry.id   b727e766a42351d337e748d4f704b85b
#
_cell.length_a   1.000
_cell.length_b   1.000
_cell.length_c   1.000
_cell.angle_alpha   90.00
_cell.angle_beta   90.00
_cell.angle_gamma   90.00
#
_symmetry.space_group_name_H-M   'P 1'
#
loop_
_entity.id
_entity.type
_entity.pdbx_description
1 polymer ?
#
loop_
_entity_poly.entity_id
_entity_poly.type
_entity_poly.pdbx_seq_one_letter_code
_entity_poly.pdbx_strand_id
1 'polypeptide(L)'
;GFLSFIRGNFFIPDPKVFWVKPSVSYLQKYLDNHTIDVIISTGPPHSMHLIAEKLHQKNTVKWLADFRDPWSDLYYNKDFNQLAFAKNKNKRLEERILRNSDCILTVSNSLKEELEKTAKKVEVITNGFDDEFSASNNVILDTKFSISYIGLLPKQSNPKLLFKVLKGLCKESEIFKKDLKLNFIGDISEEVKVEILANKLDKNTDFVGYVSHQEAIAYQNKSQVLLLLIPNVKNNKGILTGKLFEYLKAK
;
A
#
# COMPACT_ATOMS: atom_id res chain seq x y z
N GLY A 1 7.53 -15.79 -12.30
CA GLY A 1 7.79 -17.23 -12.47
C GLY A 1 6.49 -18.04 -12.54
N PHE A 2 6.61 -19.38 -12.69
CA PHE A 2 5.49 -20.30 -12.87
C PHE A 2 4.42 -20.21 -11.77
N LEU A 3 4.83 -20.11 -10.51
CA LEU A 3 3.92 -19.95 -9.36
C LEU A 3 3.13 -18.64 -9.43
N SER A 4 3.75 -17.54 -9.86
CA SER A 4 3.07 -16.24 -10.04
C SER A 4 2.02 -16.32 -11.15
N PHE A 5 2.32 -17.05 -12.23
CA PHE A 5 1.38 -17.31 -13.32
C PHE A 5 0.16 -18.11 -12.83
N ILE A 6 0.37 -19.20 -12.09
CA ILE A 6 -0.72 -19.99 -11.50
C ILE A 6 -1.56 -19.12 -10.58
N ARG A 7 -0.92 -18.38 -9.67
CA ARG A 7 -1.61 -17.48 -8.73
C ARG A 7 -2.50 -16.47 -9.45
N GLY A 8 -1.97 -15.81 -10.48
CA GLY A 8 -2.68 -14.74 -11.18
C GLY A 8 -3.82 -15.22 -12.08
N ASN A 9 -3.81 -16.49 -12.51
CA ASN A 9 -4.77 -16.99 -13.50
C ASN A 9 -5.83 -17.92 -12.91
N PHE A 10 -5.54 -18.64 -11.84
CA PHE A 10 -6.46 -19.64 -11.27
C PHE A 10 -7.02 -19.24 -9.90
N PHE A 11 -6.38 -18.33 -9.19
CA PHE A 11 -6.84 -17.84 -7.89
C PHE A 11 -7.45 -16.43 -8.04
N ILE A 12 -8.68 -16.38 -8.54
CA ILE A 12 -9.36 -15.13 -8.87
C ILE A 12 -10.51 -14.90 -7.87
N PRO A 13 -10.55 -13.72 -7.22
CA PRO A 13 -9.71 -12.54 -7.41
C PRO A 13 -8.33 -12.62 -6.78
N ASP A 14 -8.13 -13.46 -5.80
CA ASP A 14 -6.90 -13.64 -5.02
C ASP A 14 -6.88 -15.02 -4.33
N PRO A 15 -5.75 -15.45 -3.71
CA PRO A 15 -5.65 -16.76 -3.07
C PRO A 15 -6.62 -17.02 -1.92
N LYS A 16 -7.26 -15.98 -1.37
CA LYS A 16 -8.27 -16.12 -0.31
C LYS A 16 -9.66 -16.49 -0.84
N VAL A 17 -9.81 -16.69 -2.15
CA VAL A 17 -11.09 -17.08 -2.78
C VAL A 17 -11.70 -18.36 -2.15
N PHE A 18 -10.87 -19.28 -1.67
CA PHE A 18 -11.36 -20.49 -1.00
C PHE A 18 -11.98 -20.22 0.37
N TRP A 19 -11.73 -19.07 1.00
CA TRP A 19 -12.38 -18.67 2.25
C TRP A 19 -13.83 -18.23 2.02
N VAL A 20 -14.19 -17.85 0.81
CA VAL A 20 -15.52 -17.29 0.52
C VAL A 20 -16.63 -18.24 0.97
N LYS A 21 -16.59 -19.50 0.53
CA LYS A 21 -17.66 -20.47 0.85
C LYS A 21 -17.78 -20.77 2.36
N PRO A 22 -16.71 -21.16 3.07
CA PRO A 22 -16.80 -21.44 4.50
C PRO A 22 -17.13 -20.21 5.33
N SER A 23 -16.61 -19.03 4.99
CA SER A 23 -16.92 -17.79 5.70
C SER A 23 -18.38 -17.38 5.54
N VAL A 24 -18.94 -17.48 4.34
CA VAL A 24 -20.37 -17.22 4.13
C VAL A 24 -21.23 -18.17 4.95
N SER A 25 -20.89 -19.47 5.00
CA SER A 25 -21.64 -20.44 5.80
C SER A 25 -21.59 -20.14 7.30
N TYR A 26 -20.41 -19.74 7.81
CA TYR A 26 -20.24 -19.38 9.21
C TYR A 26 -20.97 -18.08 9.56
N LEU A 27 -20.73 -17.03 8.78
CA LEU A 27 -21.29 -15.71 9.02
C LEU A 27 -22.82 -15.67 8.82
N GLN A 28 -23.37 -16.51 7.93
CA GLN A 28 -24.83 -16.63 7.81
C GLN A 28 -25.45 -17.11 9.11
N LYS A 29 -24.87 -18.15 9.74
CA LYS A 29 -25.34 -18.63 11.04
C LYS A 29 -25.22 -17.56 12.15
N TYR A 30 -24.20 -16.72 12.04
CA TYR A 30 -24.04 -15.58 12.96
C TYR A 30 -25.16 -14.56 12.76
N LEU A 31 -25.44 -14.18 11.51
CA LEU A 31 -26.53 -13.24 11.17
C LEU A 31 -27.93 -13.77 11.54
N ASP A 32 -28.15 -15.09 11.46
CA ASP A 32 -29.41 -15.71 11.85
C ASP A 32 -29.70 -15.56 13.35
N ASN A 33 -28.68 -15.31 14.18
CA ASN A 33 -28.78 -15.21 15.63
C ASN A 33 -28.44 -13.81 16.19
N HIS A 34 -28.05 -12.85 15.34
CA HIS A 34 -27.64 -11.52 15.77
C HIS A 34 -28.19 -10.46 14.81
N THR A 35 -28.72 -9.39 15.34
CA THR A 35 -29.16 -8.25 14.56
C THR A 35 -27.91 -7.42 14.16
N ILE A 36 -27.65 -7.33 12.86
CA ILE A 36 -26.55 -6.56 12.27
C ILE A 36 -27.14 -5.60 11.24
N ASP A 37 -26.88 -4.32 11.40
CA ASP A 37 -27.40 -3.28 10.51
C ASP A 37 -26.53 -3.12 9.26
N VAL A 38 -25.21 -3.28 9.41
CA VAL A 38 -24.24 -3.00 8.36
C VAL A 38 -23.12 -4.04 8.32
N ILE A 39 -22.79 -4.51 7.13
CA ILE A 39 -21.57 -5.28 6.86
C ILE A 39 -20.56 -4.33 6.21
N ILE A 40 -19.33 -4.32 6.71
CA ILE A 40 -18.19 -3.64 6.08
C ILE A 40 -17.22 -4.70 5.60
N SER A 41 -16.88 -4.68 4.33
CA SER A 41 -15.82 -5.53 3.76
C SER A 41 -14.67 -4.68 3.25
N THR A 42 -13.44 -5.05 3.59
CA THR A 42 -12.23 -4.30 3.22
C THR A 42 -11.37 -5.13 2.27
N GLY A 43 -10.88 -4.53 1.22
CA GLY A 43 -9.97 -5.12 0.25
C GLY A 43 -8.75 -4.24 -0.06
N PRO A 44 -7.62 -4.82 -0.40
CA PRO A 44 -7.32 -6.25 -0.59
C PRO A 44 -7.20 -7.05 0.73
N PRO A 45 -7.46 -8.37 0.72
CA PRO A 45 -7.82 -9.20 -0.43
C PRO A 45 -9.27 -9.00 -0.86
N HIS A 46 -9.51 -8.92 -2.19
CA HIS A 46 -10.85 -8.62 -2.73
C HIS A 46 -11.85 -9.77 -2.62
N SER A 47 -11.40 -10.99 -2.28
CA SER A 47 -12.27 -12.10 -1.89
C SER A 47 -13.18 -11.75 -0.71
N MET A 48 -12.81 -10.80 0.14
CA MET A 48 -13.63 -10.32 1.27
C MET A 48 -14.94 -9.68 0.77
N HIS A 49 -14.88 -8.94 -0.33
CA HIS A 49 -16.07 -8.36 -0.94
C HIS A 49 -17.03 -9.43 -1.49
N LEU A 50 -16.51 -10.58 -1.97
CA LEU A 50 -17.36 -11.69 -2.42
C LEU A 50 -18.10 -12.37 -1.26
N ILE A 51 -17.53 -12.36 -0.05
CA ILE A 51 -18.20 -12.84 1.15
C ILE A 51 -19.36 -11.91 1.50
N ALA A 52 -19.07 -10.61 1.60
CA ALA A 52 -20.06 -9.60 1.96
C ALA A 52 -21.22 -9.53 0.92
N GLU A 53 -20.90 -9.60 -0.37
CA GLU A 53 -21.90 -9.64 -1.44
C GLU A 53 -22.90 -10.79 -1.23
N LYS A 54 -22.40 -12.01 -0.97
CA LYS A 54 -23.26 -13.17 -0.76
C LYS A 54 -24.12 -13.08 0.49
N LEU A 55 -23.62 -12.44 1.54
CA LEU A 55 -24.38 -12.20 2.75
C LEU A 55 -25.45 -11.12 2.55
N HIS A 56 -25.06 -10.02 1.88
CA HIS A 56 -25.98 -8.93 1.54
C HIS A 56 -27.14 -9.42 0.64
N GLN A 57 -26.87 -10.29 -0.33
CA GLN A 57 -27.90 -10.84 -1.22
C GLN A 57 -28.93 -11.72 -0.48
N LYS A 58 -28.57 -12.30 0.66
CA LYS A 58 -29.43 -13.21 1.43
C LYS A 58 -30.14 -12.53 2.60
N ASN A 59 -29.68 -11.36 2.99
CA ASN A 59 -30.13 -10.66 4.18
C ASN A 59 -30.45 -9.20 3.83
N THR A 60 -31.29 -8.54 4.63
CA THR A 60 -31.65 -7.11 4.49
C THR A 60 -30.60 -6.17 5.10
N VAL A 61 -29.39 -6.64 5.30
CA VAL A 61 -28.27 -5.90 5.89
C VAL A 61 -27.65 -4.95 4.87
N LYS A 62 -27.30 -3.73 5.27
CA LYS A 62 -26.57 -2.78 4.43
C LYS A 62 -25.13 -3.24 4.22
N TRP A 63 -24.55 -2.90 3.07
CA TRP A 63 -23.18 -3.28 2.76
C TRP A 63 -22.34 -2.12 2.26
N LEU A 64 -21.24 -1.84 2.98
CA LEU A 64 -20.19 -0.92 2.59
C LEU A 64 -18.96 -1.72 2.13
N ALA A 65 -18.48 -1.44 0.93
CA ALA A 65 -17.28 -2.07 0.40
C ALA A 65 -16.11 -1.06 0.40
N ASP A 66 -15.10 -1.32 1.24
CA ASP A 66 -13.93 -0.46 1.40
C ASP A 66 -12.83 -0.87 0.43
N PHE A 67 -12.66 -0.06 -0.61
CA PHE A 67 -11.63 -0.18 -1.65
C PHE A 67 -10.43 0.69 -1.29
N ARG A 68 -9.51 0.14 -0.51
CA ARG A 68 -8.27 0.83 -0.13
C ARG A 68 -7.28 0.93 -1.28
N ASP A 69 -7.38 0.00 -2.23
CA ASP A 69 -6.59 -0.05 -3.47
C ASP A 69 -7.50 -0.36 -4.66
N PRO A 70 -7.11 0.04 -5.90
CA PRO A 70 -7.78 -0.44 -7.11
C PRO A 70 -7.76 -1.96 -7.18
N TRP A 71 -8.73 -2.57 -7.83
CA TRP A 71 -8.77 -4.03 -7.96
C TRP A 71 -8.13 -4.52 -9.27
N SER A 72 -8.75 -4.21 -10.41
CA SER A 72 -8.27 -4.70 -11.72
C SER A 72 -7.03 -3.96 -12.21
N ASP A 73 -6.93 -2.66 -11.93
CA ASP A 73 -5.85 -1.78 -12.40
C ASP A 73 -4.66 -1.68 -11.45
N LEU A 74 -4.52 -2.61 -10.50
CA LEU A 74 -3.35 -2.69 -9.66
C LEU A 74 -2.07 -2.87 -10.48
N TYR A 75 -1.09 -2.00 -10.27
CA TYR A 75 0.16 -1.98 -11.03
C TYR A 75 0.96 -3.28 -10.93
N TYR A 76 0.92 -3.98 -9.79
CA TYR A 76 1.60 -5.26 -9.59
C TYR A 76 0.86 -6.47 -10.22
N ASN A 77 -0.37 -6.30 -10.70
CA ASN A 77 -1.06 -7.36 -11.46
C ASN A 77 -0.31 -7.71 -12.75
N LYS A 78 0.52 -6.80 -13.28
CA LYS A 78 1.37 -7.05 -14.45
C LYS A 78 2.40 -8.15 -14.21
N ASP A 79 2.87 -8.30 -12.97
CA ASP A 79 3.86 -9.31 -12.61
C ASP A 79 3.29 -10.75 -12.60
N PHE A 80 1.97 -10.90 -12.65
CA PHE A 80 1.30 -12.20 -12.68
C PHE A 80 1.11 -12.78 -14.09
N ASN A 81 1.46 -12.06 -15.15
CA ASN A 81 1.24 -12.49 -16.54
C ASN A 81 -0.17 -13.06 -16.76
N GLN A 82 -1.19 -12.32 -16.34
CA GLN A 82 -2.57 -12.75 -16.41
C GLN A 82 -3.05 -12.89 -17.86
N LEU A 83 -3.69 -14.01 -18.17
CA LEU A 83 -4.38 -14.27 -19.42
C LEU A 83 -5.67 -13.44 -19.54
N ALA A 84 -6.17 -13.25 -20.74
CA ALA A 84 -7.35 -12.44 -21.01
C ALA A 84 -8.59 -12.88 -20.20
N PHE A 85 -8.80 -14.20 -20.04
CA PHE A 85 -9.92 -14.70 -19.26
C PHE A 85 -9.85 -14.29 -17.78
N ALA A 86 -8.63 -14.32 -17.19
CA ALA A 86 -8.41 -13.96 -15.80
C ALA A 86 -8.63 -12.46 -15.57
N LYS A 87 -8.09 -11.61 -16.47
CA LYS A 87 -8.31 -10.16 -16.46
C LYS A 87 -9.81 -9.84 -16.58
N ASN A 88 -10.49 -10.43 -17.56
CA ASN A 88 -11.92 -10.21 -17.77
C ASN A 88 -12.76 -10.67 -16.58
N LYS A 89 -12.40 -11.80 -15.96
CA LYS A 89 -13.08 -12.29 -14.76
C LYS A 89 -12.88 -11.34 -13.57
N ASN A 90 -11.67 -10.85 -13.32
CA ASN A 90 -11.41 -9.85 -12.28
C ASN A 90 -12.23 -8.59 -12.52
N LYS A 91 -12.20 -8.02 -13.72
CA LYS A 91 -12.96 -6.82 -14.09
C LYS A 91 -14.48 -7.00 -13.87
N ARG A 92 -15.04 -8.13 -14.30
CA ARG A 92 -16.46 -8.44 -14.09
C ARG A 92 -16.81 -8.57 -12.60
N LEU A 93 -15.93 -9.15 -11.80
CA LEU A 93 -16.12 -9.25 -10.36
C LEU A 93 -16.11 -7.85 -9.72
N GLU A 94 -15.13 -7.03 -10.02
CA GLU A 94 -15.03 -5.66 -9.55
C GLU A 94 -16.28 -4.84 -9.91
N GLU A 95 -16.67 -4.78 -11.20
CA GLU A 95 -17.87 -4.07 -11.64
C GLU A 95 -19.14 -4.55 -10.93
N ARG A 96 -19.25 -5.85 -10.67
CA ARG A 96 -20.39 -6.44 -9.96
C ARG A 96 -20.44 -5.97 -8.50
N ILE A 97 -19.31 -5.96 -7.81
CA ILE A 97 -19.21 -5.48 -6.44
C ILE A 97 -19.56 -3.99 -6.36
N LEU A 98 -19.00 -3.18 -7.26
CA LEU A 98 -19.26 -1.74 -7.33
C LEU A 98 -20.75 -1.41 -7.54
N ARG A 99 -21.44 -2.20 -8.36
CA ARG A 99 -22.89 -2.00 -8.62
C ARG A 99 -23.79 -2.52 -7.49
N ASN A 100 -23.39 -3.56 -6.78
CA ASN A 100 -24.24 -4.24 -5.82
C ASN A 100 -24.11 -3.72 -4.39
N SER A 101 -22.98 -3.09 -4.04
CA SER A 101 -22.83 -2.48 -2.72
C SER A 101 -23.71 -1.23 -2.55
N ASP A 102 -24.12 -0.96 -1.32
CA ASP A 102 -24.88 0.26 -0.99
C ASP A 102 -23.99 1.50 -1.04
N CYS A 103 -22.70 1.36 -0.65
CA CYS A 103 -21.71 2.42 -0.70
C CYS A 103 -20.31 1.83 -0.85
N ILE A 104 -19.49 2.49 -1.65
CA ILE A 104 -18.05 2.25 -1.73
C ILE A 104 -17.34 3.26 -0.85
N LEU A 105 -16.39 2.79 -0.04
CA LEU A 105 -15.42 3.63 0.64
C LEU A 105 -14.09 3.57 -0.11
N THR A 106 -13.36 4.67 -0.16
CA THR A 106 -12.04 4.71 -0.77
C THR A 106 -11.14 5.75 -0.10
N VAL A 107 -9.84 5.73 -0.41
CA VAL A 107 -8.84 6.52 0.31
C VAL A 107 -8.45 7.82 -0.37
N SER A 108 -8.88 8.06 -1.62
CA SER A 108 -8.50 9.26 -2.37
C SER A 108 -9.58 9.74 -3.35
N ASN A 109 -9.60 11.05 -3.62
CA ASN A 109 -10.50 11.63 -4.60
C ASN A 109 -10.26 11.10 -6.03
N SER A 110 -9.01 10.86 -6.41
CA SER A 110 -8.69 10.30 -7.73
C SER A 110 -9.26 8.91 -7.92
N LEU A 111 -9.27 8.08 -6.88
CA LEU A 111 -9.87 6.75 -6.93
C LEU A 111 -11.40 6.85 -6.89
N LYS A 112 -11.95 7.80 -6.12
CA LYS A 112 -13.40 8.09 -6.11
C LYS A 112 -13.91 8.39 -7.52
N GLU A 113 -13.29 9.34 -8.24
CA GLU A 113 -13.66 9.72 -9.60
C GLU A 113 -13.68 8.53 -10.57
N GLU A 114 -12.83 7.55 -10.36
CA GLU A 114 -12.78 6.34 -11.18
C GLU A 114 -13.90 5.37 -10.81
N LEU A 115 -14.11 5.12 -9.53
CA LEU A 115 -15.11 4.17 -9.03
C LEU A 115 -16.56 4.67 -9.25
N GLU A 116 -16.80 5.97 -9.20
CA GLU A 116 -18.12 6.59 -9.45
C GLU A 116 -18.65 6.34 -10.86
N LYS A 117 -17.78 6.00 -11.83
CA LYS A 117 -18.24 5.60 -13.17
C LYS A 117 -19.10 4.33 -13.17
N THR A 118 -19.00 3.53 -12.12
CA THR A 118 -19.69 2.23 -12.02
C THR A 118 -20.51 2.09 -10.74
N ALA A 119 -20.02 2.62 -9.63
CA ALA A 119 -20.66 2.52 -8.32
C ALA A 119 -21.83 3.53 -8.16
N LYS A 120 -22.81 3.17 -7.34
CA LYS A 120 -23.98 4.04 -7.04
C LYS A 120 -23.59 5.22 -6.14
N LYS A 121 -22.71 4.97 -5.18
CA LYS A 121 -22.26 5.95 -4.19
C LYS A 121 -20.83 5.63 -3.79
N VAL A 122 -19.97 6.67 -3.76
CA VAL A 122 -18.59 6.54 -3.32
C VAL A 122 -18.27 7.65 -2.33
N GLU A 123 -17.72 7.28 -1.17
CA GLU A 123 -17.26 8.21 -0.14
C GLU A 123 -15.76 8.06 0.08
N VAL A 124 -15.09 9.17 0.38
CA VAL A 124 -13.65 9.18 0.66
C VAL A 124 -13.41 9.23 2.16
N ILE A 125 -12.71 8.22 2.66
CA ILE A 125 -12.14 8.19 4.01
C ILE A 125 -10.66 7.93 3.84
N THR A 126 -9.85 8.96 4.01
CA THR A 126 -8.39 8.88 3.84
C THR A 126 -7.77 7.99 4.91
N ASN A 127 -6.56 7.49 4.62
CA ASN A 127 -5.72 6.96 5.68
C ASN A 127 -5.41 8.07 6.69
N GLY A 128 -5.01 7.69 7.88
CA GLY A 128 -4.62 8.58 8.96
C GLY A 128 -3.40 8.05 9.69
N PHE A 129 -3.13 8.58 10.86
CA PHE A 129 -2.12 8.11 11.78
C PHE A 129 -2.74 7.91 13.17
N ASP A 130 -2.09 7.10 13.99
CA ASP A 130 -2.51 6.84 15.36
C ASP A 130 -1.76 7.77 16.34
N ASP A 131 -2.49 8.42 17.26
CA ASP A 131 -1.91 9.33 18.24
C ASP A 131 -1.21 8.63 19.41
N GLU A 132 -1.52 7.34 19.65
CA GLU A 132 -0.91 6.57 20.74
C GLU A 132 0.62 6.49 20.65
N PHE A 133 1.18 6.67 19.45
CA PHE A 133 2.62 6.64 19.18
C PHE A 133 3.22 8.04 19.00
N SER A 134 2.75 9.03 19.73
CA SER A 134 3.35 10.38 19.72
C SER A 134 4.79 10.32 20.19
N ALA A 135 5.67 10.99 19.45
CA ALA A 135 7.06 11.14 19.85
C ALA A 135 7.15 11.82 21.22
N SER A 136 8.12 11.41 22.03
CA SER A 136 8.50 12.17 23.20
C SER A 136 8.86 13.61 22.79
N ASN A 137 8.47 14.61 23.56
CA ASN A 137 8.68 16.04 23.27
C ASN A 137 10.16 16.47 23.08
N ASN A 138 11.13 15.56 23.17
CA ASN A 138 12.56 15.81 23.08
C ASN A 138 13.24 14.92 22.04
N VAL A 139 12.82 15.03 20.78
CA VAL A 139 13.52 14.31 19.70
C VAL A 139 14.76 15.10 19.28
N ILE A 140 15.92 14.47 19.44
CA ILE A 140 17.19 15.01 18.94
C ILE A 140 17.34 14.54 17.50
N LEU A 141 17.41 15.49 16.57
CA LEU A 141 17.67 15.20 15.16
C LEU A 141 19.07 14.61 14.96
N ASP A 142 19.22 13.82 13.93
CA ASP A 142 20.53 13.33 13.49
C ASP A 142 21.49 14.52 13.24
N THR A 143 22.72 14.42 13.69
CA THR A 143 23.76 15.44 13.50
C THR A 143 24.22 15.54 12.04
N LYS A 144 24.12 14.45 11.29
CA LYS A 144 24.38 14.39 9.85
C LYS A 144 23.13 14.70 9.05
N PHE A 145 23.28 15.17 7.83
CA PHE A 145 22.16 15.32 6.89
C PHE A 145 21.60 13.96 6.52
N SER A 146 20.65 13.49 7.33
CA SER A 146 20.06 12.17 7.16
C SER A 146 18.80 12.21 6.28
N ILE A 147 18.77 11.31 5.29
CA ILE A 147 17.60 11.02 4.46
C ILE A 147 17.19 9.58 4.77
N SER A 148 15.99 9.36 5.31
CA SER A 148 15.55 8.03 5.72
C SER A 148 14.32 7.57 4.95
N TYR A 149 14.36 6.32 4.53
CA TYR A 149 13.22 5.58 3.98
C TYR A 149 12.85 4.45 4.94
N ILE A 150 11.58 4.35 5.33
CA ILE A 150 11.09 3.34 6.27
C ILE A 150 10.05 2.46 5.58
N GLY A 151 10.25 1.15 5.59
CA GLY A 151 9.35 0.11 5.11
C GLY A 151 9.88 -0.67 3.91
N LEU A 152 8.98 -1.37 3.21
CA LEU A 152 9.31 -2.15 2.02
C LEU A 152 9.63 -1.22 0.83
N LEU A 153 10.81 -1.38 0.23
CA LEU A 153 11.22 -0.66 -0.98
C LEU A 153 11.42 -1.65 -2.15
N PRO A 154 10.37 -1.87 -2.93
CA PRO A 154 10.43 -2.77 -4.08
C PRO A 154 11.15 -2.11 -5.27
N LYS A 155 11.62 -2.92 -6.21
CA LYS A 155 12.32 -2.48 -7.43
C LYS A 155 11.56 -1.42 -8.26
N GLN A 156 10.22 -1.47 -8.23
CA GLN A 156 9.36 -0.54 -8.97
C GLN A 156 9.41 0.90 -8.41
N SER A 157 9.80 1.04 -7.15
CA SER A 157 9.96 2.34 -6.46
C SER A 157 11.42 2.79 -6.36
N ASN A 158 12.35 2.18 -7.12
CA ASN A 158 13.77 2.52 -7.09
C ASN A 158 14.00 3.99 -7.54
N PRO A 159 14.52 4.88 -6.66
CA PRO A 159 14.68 6.29 -6.95
C PRO A 159 16.02 6.59 -7.68
N LYS A 160 16.24 5.98 -8.83
CA LYS A 160 17.50 6.09 -9.58
C LYS A 160 17.97 7.52 -9.83
N LEU A 161 17.03 8.44 -10.10
CA LEU A 161 17.37 9.85 -10.32
C LEU A 161 17.91 10.50 -9.04
N LEU A 162 17.29 10.21 -7.88
CA LEU A 162 17.78 10.71 -6.59
C LEU A 162 19.24 10.29 -6.35
N PHE A 163 19.57 9.02 -6.56
CA PHE A 163 20.93 8.53 -6.36
C PHE A 163 21.94 9.18 -7.31
N LYS A 164 21.55 9.45 -8.57
CA LYS A 164 22.40 10.20 -9.52
C LYS A 164 22.65 11.63 -9.05
N VAL A 165 21.63 12.31 -8.55
CA VAL A 165 21.75 13.68 -8.03
C VAL A 165 22.64 13.70 -6.79
N LEU A 166 22.40 12.81 -5.82
CA LEU A 166 23.22 12.71 -4.61
C LEU A 166 24.71 12.43 -4.94
N LYS A 167 24.97 11.53 -5.91
CA LYS A 167 26.33 11.31 -6.41
C LYS A 167 26.97 12.59 -7.00
N GLY A 168 26.19 13.39 -7.73
CA GLY A 168 26.63 14.68 -8.26
C GLY A 168 27.05 15.63 -7.14
N LEU A 169 26.15 15.83 -6.17
CA LEU A 169 26.39 16.68 -5.01
C LEU A 169 27.60 16.24 -4.18
N CYS A 170 27.78 14.93 -3.99
CA CYS A 170 28.96 14.39 -3.31
C CYS A 170 30.27 14.63 -4.07
N LYS A 171 30.22 14.79 -5.41
CA LYS A 171 31.40 15.14 -6.20
C LYS A 171 31.72 16.63 -6.15
N GLU A 172 30.69 17.46 -6.04
CA GLU A 172 30.81 18.91 -6.01
C GLU A 172 31.23 19.44 -4.62
N SER A 173 30.87 18.72 -3.55
CA SER A 173 31.12 19.13 -2.16
C SER A 173 31.57 17.97 -1.30
N GLU A 174 32.81 18.01 -0.85
CA GLU A 174 33.35 17.06 0.14
C GLU A 174 32.67 17.22 1.51
N ILE A 175 32.20 18.42 1.85
CA ILE A 175 31.43 18.68 3.08
C ILE A 175 30.12 17.92 3.01
N PHE A 176 29.35 18.09 1.92
CA PHE A 176 28.09 17.36 1.73
C PHE A 176 28.30 15.84 1.74
N LYS A 177 29.34 15.36 1.08
CA LYS A 177 29.67 13.94 1.04
C LYS A 177 29.96 13.35 2.42
N LYS A 178 30.66 14.09 3.31
CA LYS A 178 30.93 13.67 4.68
C LYS A 178 29.70 13.71 5.57
N ASP A 179 28.80 14.67 5.30
CA ASP A 179 27.59 14.90 6.09
C ASP A 179 26.41 14.03 5.67
N LEU A 180 26.29 13.68 4.39
CA LEU A 180 25.20 12.87 3.86
C LEU A 180 25.14 11.50 4.55
N LYS A 181 23.93 11.13 5.03
CA LYS A 181 23.60 9.82 5.55
C LYS A 181 22.27 9.34 4.97
N LEU A 182 22.28 8.17 4.34
CA LEU A 182 21.09 7.51 3.82
C LEU A 182 20.74 6.33 4.73
N ASN A 183 19.54 6.33 5.31
CA ASN A 183 19.07 5.24 6.15
C ASN A 183 17.93 4.51 5.43
N PHE A 184 18.10 3.23 5.19
CA PHE A 184 17.06 2.36 4.67
C PHE A 184 16.65 1.36 5.74
N ILE A 185 15.44 1.57 6.28
CA ILE A 185 14.88 0.79 7.37
C ILE A 185 13.76 -0.09 6.80
N GLY A 186 13.89 -1.42 6.92
CA GLY A 186 12.97 -2.41 6.39
C GLY A 186 13.58 -3.25 5.28
N ASP A 187 12.72 -3.83 4.44
CA ASP A 187 13.14 -4.72 3.35
C ASP A 187 13.38 -3.94 2.06
N ILE A 188 14.61 -3.98 1.57
CA ILE A 188 15.08 -3.22 0.41
C ILE A 188 15.47 -4.20 -0.70
N SER A 189 14.88 -4.06 -1.88
CA SER A 189 15.19 -4.93 -3.01
C SER A 189 16.64 -4.84 -3.45
N GLU A 190 17.19 -5.95 -3.93
CA GLU A 190 18.59 -6.03 -4.37
C GLU A 190 18.89 -5.04 -5.51
N GLU A 191 17.93 -4.77 -6.38
CA GLU A 191 18.10 -3.79 -7.46
C GLU A 191 18.34 -2.36 -6.94
N VAL A 192 17.75 -2.00 -5.80
CA VAL A 192 18.01 -0.71 -5.14
C VAL A 192 19.41 -0.68 -4.53
N LYS A 193 19.81 -1.75 -3.86
CA LYS A 193 21.18 -1.85 -3.29
C LYS A 193 22.25 -1.76 -4.37
N VAL A 194 22.06 -2.46 -5.49
CA VAL A 194 22.97 -2.40 -6.64
C VAL A 194 23.05 -0.97 -7.21
N GLU A 195 21.91 -0.26 -7.29
CA GLU A 195 21.88 1.13 -7.77
C GLU A 195 22.65 2.08 -6.84
N ILE A 196 22.54 1.91 -5.53
CA ILE A 196 23.30 2.67 -4.53
C ILE A 196 24.81 2.45 -4.71
N LEU A 197 25.25 1.19 -4.86
CA LEU A 197 26.64 0.83 -5.12
C LEU A 197 27.16 1.44 -6.44
N ALA A 198 26.38 1.35 -7.51
CA ALA A 198 26.73 1.92 -8.82
C ALA A 198 26.89 3.46 -8.79
N ASN A 199 26.21 4.11 -7.85
CA ASN A 199 26.35 5.52 -7.61
C ASN A 199 27.41 5.88 -6.55
N LYS A 200 28.14 4.91 -5.98
CA LYS A 200 29.20 5.11 -4.97
C LYS A 200 28.67 5.79 -3.70
N LEU A 201 27.46 5.46 -3.29
CA LEU A 201 26.80 5.98 -2.09
C LEU A 201 26.82 4.96 -0.93
N ASP A 202 27.46 3.81 -1.12
CA ASP A 202 27.54 2.73 -0.15
C ASP A 202 28.12 3.17 1.19
N LYS A 203 29.16 4.00 1.19
CA LYS A 203 29.79 4.56 2.39
C LYS A 203 28.92 5.55 3.16
N ASN A 204 27.88 6.09 2.50
CA ASN A 204 26.92 7.01 3.09
C ASN A 204 25.60 6.30 3.47
N THR A 205 25.48 4.98 3.26
CA THR A 205 24.22 4.27 3.34
C THR A 205 24.27 3.19 4.43
N ASP A 206 23.27 3.24 5.32
CA ASP A 206 22.98 2.20 6.29
C ASP A 206 21.74 1.40 5.88
N PHE A 207 21.89 0.09 5.73
CA PHE A 207 20.78 -0.85 5.58
C PHE A 207 20.47 -1.47 6.94
N VAL A 208 19.46 -0.94 7.62
CA VAL A 208 19.14 -1.31 9.01
C VAL A 208 18.39 -2.62 9.09
N GLY A 209 17.64 -2.98 8.03
CA GLY A 209 16.77 -4.15 8.04
C GLY A 209 15.44 -3.90 8.78
N TYR A 210 14.78 -5.00 9.13
CA TYR A 210 13.49 -4.93 9.83
C TYR A 210 13.69 -4.50 11.29
N VAL A 211 12.88 -3.56 11.73
CA VAL A 211 12.88 -3.04 13.11
C VAL A 211 11.47 -3.09 13.69
N SER A 212 11.35 -2.95 15.01
CA SER A 212 10.05 -2.79 15.66
C SER A 212 9.35 -1.49 15.22
N HIS A 213 8.04 -1.41 15.40
CA HIS A 213 7.28 -0.20 15.08
C HIS A 213 7.75 1.03 15.86
N GLN A 214 8.08 0.86 17.14
CA GLN A 214 8.63 1.93 17.98
C GLN A 214 9.99 2.44 17.47
N GLU A 215 10.88 1.54 17.07
CA GLU A 215 12.16 1.93 16.45
C GLU A 215 11.97 2.62 15.11
N ALA A 216 11.00 2.18 14.29
CA ALA A 216 10.66 2.85 13.04
C ALA A 216 10.23 4.30 13.28
N ILE A 217 9.38 4.55 14.29
CA ILE A 217 8.97 5.90 14.72
C ILE A 217 10.19 6.73 15.20
N ALA A 218 11.09 6.12 15.96
CA ALA A 218 12.31 6.79 16.37
C ALA A 218 13.17 7.22 15.18
N TYR A 219 13.29 6.38 14.15
CA TYR A 219 13.95 6.74 12.89
C TYR A 219 13.22 7.86 12.14
N GLN A 220 11.88 7.84 12.09
CA GLN A 220 11.10 8.92 11.48
C GLN A 220 11.39 10.27 12.16
N ASN A 221 11.34 10.30 13.48
CA ASN A 221 11.46 11.52 14.26
C ASN A 221 12.87 12.13 14.23
N LYS A 222 13.93 11.29 14.31
CA LYS A 222 15.33 11.80 14.32
C LYS A 222 15.86 12.19 12.95
N SER A 223 15.29 11.68 11.86
CA SER A 223 15.75 11.93 10.49
C SER A 223 15.52 13.38 10.10
N GLN A 224 16.46 14.02 9.41
CA GLN A 224 16.29 15.37 8.91
C GLN A 224 15.34 15.44 7.72
N VAL A 225 15.36 14.41 6.86
CA VAL A 225 14.47 14.26 5.70
C VAL A 225 13.87 12.87 5.70
N LEU A 226 12.55 12.79 5.50
CA LEU A 226 11.83 11.55 5.28
C LEU A 226 11.52 11.38 3.79
N LEU A 227 11.97 10.27 3.22
CA LEU A 227 11.84 9.98 1.80
C LEU A 227 10.56 9.21 1.51
N LEU A 228 9.58 9.88 0.89
CA LEU A 228 8.36 9.26 0.42
C LEU A 228 8.50 8.92 -1.07
N LEU A 229 8.39 7.65 -1.41
CA LEU A 229 8.49 7.16 -2.78
C LEU A 229 7.15 6.60 -3.25
N ILE A 230 6.64 7.19 -4.32
CA ILE A 230 5.46 6.69 -5.03
C ILE A 230 5.93 6.03 -6.33
N PRO A 231 5.52 4.79 -6.64
CA PRO A 231 5.95 4.12 -7.86
C PRO A 231 5.51 4.89 -9.10
N ASN A 232 6.40 4.99 -10.10
CA ASN A 232 6.09 5.63 -11.38
C ASN A 232 5.27 4.68 -12.25
N VAL A 233 3.98 4.62 -12.00
CA VAL A 233 3.02 3.77 -12.70
C VAL A 233 1.85 4.59 -13.22
N LYS A 234 1.12 4.03 -14.20
CA LYS A 234 -0.15 4.62 -14.66
C LYS A 234 -1.10 4.70 -13.47
N ASN A 235 -1.79 5.82 -13.30
CA ASN A 235 -2.73 6.09 -12.20
C ASN A 235 -2.08 6.23 -10.80
N ASN A 236 -0.81 6.62 -10.72
CA ASN A 236 -0.12 6.84 -9.45
C ASN A 236 -0.67 8.03 -8.62
N LYS A 237 -1.44 8.93 -9.22
CA LYS A 237 -2.05 10.10 -8.53
C LYS A 237 -3.02 9.71 -7.42
N GLY A 238 -3.61 8.51 -7.49
CA GLY A 238 -4.52 7.99 -6.46
C GLY A 238 -3.83 7.26 -5.31
N ILE A 239 -2.52 7.06 -5.36
CA ILE A 239 -1.78 6.31 -4.34
C ILE A 239 -1.49 7.21 -3.13
N LEU A 240 -2.35 7.14 -2.12
CA LEU A 240 -2.15 7.75 -0.81
C LEU A 240 -1.68 6.69 0.20
N THR A 241 -0.36 6.60 0.38
CA THR A 241 0.21 5.63 1.32
C THR A 241 0.03 6.07 2.77
N GLY A 242 -0.13 5.12 3.71
CA GLY A 242 -0.14 5.42 5.14
C GLY A 242 1.11 6.18 5.61
N LYS A 243 2.27 5.91 5.01
CA LYS A 243 3.54 6.61 5.28
C LYS A 243 3.44 8.13 5.16
N LEU A 244 2.62 8.66 4.24
CA LEU A 244 2.43 10.10 4.12
C LEU A 244 1.95 10.71 5.43
N PHE A 245 0.94 10.09 6.03
CA PHE A 245 0.32 10.58 7.27
C PHE A 245 1.27 10.41 8.46
N GLU A 246 1.97 9.27 8.54
CA GLU A 246 3.00 9.03 9.56
C GLU A 246 4.14 10.05 9.46
N TYR A 247 4.61 10.36 8.24
CA TYR A 247 5.68 11.33 8.01
C TYR A 247 5.27 12.77 8.31
N LEU A 248 4.01 13.14 8.00
CA LEU A 248 3.46 14.43 8.39
C LEU A 248 3.35 14.59 9.91
N LYS A 249 3.05 13.50 10.63
CA LYS A 249 3.03 13.51 12.09
C LYS A 249 4.42 13.65 12.70
N ALA A 250 5.44 13.04 12.09
CA ALA A 250 6.81 13.05 12.59
C ALA A 250 7.50 14.43 12.46
N LYS A 251 6.92 15.37 11.75
CA LYS A 251 7.41 16.75 11.47
C LYS A 251 6.37 17.79 11.83
#